data_9216a15245d93a4597f075b49d80caa3
#
_entry.id   9216a15245d93a4597f075b49d80caa3
#
_cell.length_a   1.000
_cell.length_b   1.000
_cell.length_c   1.000
_cell.angle_alpha   90.00
_cell.angle_beta   90.00
_cell.angle_gamma   90.00
#
_symmetry.space_group_name_H-M   'P 1'
#
loop_
_entity.id
_entity.type
_entity.pdbx_description
1 polymer ?
#
loop_
_entity_poly.entity_id
_entity_poly.type
_entity_poly.pdbx_seq_one_letter_code
_entity_poly.pdbx_strand_id
1 'polypeptide(L)'
;MTGSMLDIRGLTVDYVTGRGRHTAVNDVSLAVGPGRVTALVGESGSGKSTLGQAVLGLLPNAARVASGSIRLGDLELLGLPERRLRTLRGARIGLVPQDPTGSLNPVRTVGASIAETFRVHGDRDHAKIRRRVLELLERVGIDDPATRARQFPHELSGGMKQRVLIASAIALEPDLIVADEPTSALDVTVQKTVLDLIDSLGRESGTGVLLITHDLAVAADRADEVVVLRGGAVQETGRASEVLAHPTAEYTRTLLADAPSLSSVVERRIPDAETARPLIEVQGLRREYARRGAEPFVAVDDVSFTVAAGTTHALVGESGSGKTTTGRAVAGFQRPTAGTVSVDGIDVTALSGRGLRDYRRVVQLVYQNPLASLDPRQRVGRAIEEPLRNFGLGGAAARAERVQHQLEQVALDPALASRYPAELSGGQRQRVAIARALVLDPRVLVLDEAVSALDVTVQAQILRLLARLQEELGLTYLFISHDLAVVRQIADTVSVLRRGRQVETGPVERVFSAPESDDTRQLLAAIPGTAYNDETAHEAGTEATR
;
A
#
# COMPACT_ATOMS: atom_id res chain seq x y z
N MET A 1 -38.77 -7.12 -0.80
CA MET A 1 -37.57 -7.40 -1.63
C MET A 1 -36.99 -6.07 -2.05
N THR A 2 -36.07 -5.52 -1.31
CA THR A 2 -35.32 -4.32 -1.72
C THR A 2 -34.43 -4.74 -2.88
N GLY A 3 -34.74 -4.23 -4.10
CA GLY A 3 -34.01 -4.58 -5.31
C GLY A 3 -32.51 -4.24 -5.17
N SER A 4 -31.62 -5.12 -5.63
CA SER A 4 -30.17 -4.86 -5.67
C SER A 4 -29.88 -3.74 -6.67
N MET A 5 -28.93 -2.84 -6.31
CA MET A 5 -28.44 -1.80 -7.23
C MET A 5 -27.56 -2.43 -8.32
N LEU A 6 -26.65 -3.31 -7.94
CA LEU A 6 -25.85 -4.15 -8.84
C LEU A 6 -26.15 -5.62 -8.56
N ASP A 7 -26.38 -6.42 -9.59
CA ASP A 7 -26.58 -7.86 -9.49
C ASP A 7 -25.72 -8.57 -10.56
N ILE A 8 -24.77 -9.36 -10.12
CA ILE A 8 -23.88 -10.17 -10.96
C ILE A 8 -24.22 -11.62 -10.73
N ARG A 9 -24.47 -12.38 -11.80
CA ARG A 9 -24.83 -13.81 -11.72
C ARG A 9 -23.99 -14.65 -12.67
N GLY A 10 -23.30 -15.65 -12.12
CA GLY A 10 -22.56 -16.66 -12.88
C GLY A 10 -21.52 -16.09 -13.84
N LEU A 11 -20.91 -14.94 -13.50
CA LEU A 11 -19.98 -14.24 -14.39
C LEU A 11 -18.71 -15.04 -14.58
N THR A 12 -18.37 -15.31 -15.84
CA THR A 12 -17.10 -15.92 -16.25
C THR A 12 -16.40 -15.05 -17.26
N VAL A 13 -15.14 -14.70 -16.98
CA VAL A 13 -14.29 -13.87 -17.83
C VAL A 13 -12.98 -14.58 -18.14
N ASP A 14 -12.69 -14.72 -19.44
CA ASP A 14 -11.47 -15.35 -19.95
C ASP A 14 -10.56 -14.34 -20.61
N TYR A 15 -9.26 -14.50 -20.39
CA TYR A 15 -8.20 -13.87 -21.14
C TYR A 15 -7.67 -14.83 -22.22
N VAL A 16 -7.65 -14.37 -23.46
CA VAL A 16 -7.09 -15.12 -24.58
C VAL A 16 -5.76 -14.49 -24.97
N THR A 17 -4.69 -15.22 -24.78
CA THR A 17 -3.33 -14.79 -25.11
C THR A 17 -2.70 -15.76 -26.10
N GLY A 18 -1.58 -15.40 -26.74
CA GLY A 18 -0.83 -16.31 -27.61
C GLY A 18 -0.33 -17.60 -26.91
N ARG A 19 -0.40 -17.64 -25.56
CA ARG A 19 -0.02 -18.82 -24.74
C ARG A 19 -1.21 -19.69 -24.33
N GLY A 20 -2.44 -19.31 -24.68
CA GLY A 20 -3.66 -20.05 -24.33
C GLY A 20 -4.75 -19.20 -23.71
N ARG A 21 -5.80 -19.86 -23.24
CA ARG A 21 -6.95 -19.29 -22.51
C ARG A 21 -6.69 -19.40 -21.00
N HIS A 22 -6.91 -18.30 -20.28
CA HIS A 22 -6.87 -18.24 -18.82
C HIS A 22 -8.17 -17.63 -18.29
N THR A 23 -8.89 -18.36 -17.45
CA THR A 23 -10.11 -17.88 -16.80
C THR A 23 -9.73 -17.05 -15.56
N ALA A 24 -9.98 -15.74 -15.62
CA ALA A 24 -9.67 -14.81 -14.54
C ALA A 24 -10.82 -14.61 -13.55
N VAL A 25 -12.06 -14.81 -14.00
CA VAL A 25 -13.29 -14.83 -13.17
C VAL A 25 -14.07 -16.05 -13.58
N ASN A 26 -14.47 -16.88 -12.62
CA ASN A 26 -15.10 -18.18 -12.86
C ASN A 26 -16.36 -18.33 -12.01
N ASP A 27 -17.53 -18.26 -12.66
CA ASP A 27 -18.85 -18.44 -12.05
C ASP A 27 -19.11 -17.56 -10.81
N VAL A 28 -18.73 -16.27 -10.89
CA VAL A 28 -18.86 -15.35 -9.76
C VAL A 28 -20.24 -14.72 -9.74
N SER A 29 -20.89 -14.78 -8.56
CA SER A 29 -22.16 -14.12 -8.28
C SER A 29 -22.00 -13.22 -7.05
N LEU A 30 -22.47 -11.97 -7.14
CA LEU A 30 -22.54 -11.03 -6.01
C LEU A 30 -23.60 -9.95 -6.26
N ALA A 31 -24.02 -9.29 -5.20
CA ALA A 31 -24.96 -8.17 -5.27
C ALA A 31 -24.45 -6.98 -4.45
N VAL A 32 -24.86 -5.76 -4.85
CA VAL A 32 -24.66 -4.54 -4.07
C VAL A 32 -26.04 -3.90 -3.88
N GLY A 33 -26.43 -3.69 -2.63
CA GLY A 33 -27.67 -3.00 -2.28
C GLY A 33 -27.58 -1.48 -2.39
N PRO A 34 -28.72 -0.75 -2.49
CA PRO A 34 -28.73 0.70 -2.39
C PRO A 34 -28.19 1.17 -1.03
N GLY A 35 -27.27 2.12 -1.04
CA GLY A 35 -26.64 2.65 0.17
C GLY A 35 -25.82 1.63 0.97
N ARG A 36 -25.49 0.49 0.37
CA ARG A 36 -24.70 -0.60 0.96
C ARG A 36 -23.33 -0.69 0.35
N VAL A 37 -22.39 -1.14 1.18
CA VAL A 37 -21.01 -1.42 0.77
C VAL A 37 -20.81 -2.94 0.69
N THR A 38 -20.52 -3.46 -0.50
CA THR A 38 -20.08 -4.84 -0.69
C THR A 38 -18.60 -4.85 -0.97
N ALA A 39 -17.79 -5.45 -0.09
CA ALA A 39 -16.36 -5.57 -0.28
C ALA A 39 -16.01 -6.84 -1.05
N LEU A 40 -15.16 -6.70 -2.06
CA LEU A 40 -14.58 -7.79 -2.83
C LEU A 40 -13.11 -7.93 -2.43
N VAL A 41 -12.79 -9.00 -1.68
CA VAL A 41 -11.47 -9.20 -1.09
C VAL A 41 -10.76 -10.44 -1.64
N GLY A 42 -9.44 -10.51 -1.51
CA GLY A 42 -8.60 -11.65 -1.93
C GLY A 42 -7.21 -11.21 -2.39
N GLU A 43 -6.35 -12.17 -2.68
CA GLU A 43 -4.97 -11.95 -3.14
C GLU A 43 -4.88 -11.18 -4.47
N SER A 44 -3.69 -10.65 -4.77
CA SER A 44 -3.40 -10.07 -6.09
C SER A 44 -3.57 -11.13 -7.18
N GLY A 45 -4.24 -10.77 -8.27
CA GLY A 45 -4.53 -11.72 -9.37
C GLY A 45 -5.72 -12.64 -9.11
N SER A 46 -6.48 -12.49 -8.02
CA SER A 46 -7.69 -13.28 -7.77
C SER A 46 -8.90 -12.94 -8.65
N GLY A 47 -8.80 -11.93 -9.53
CA GLY A 47 -9.87 -11.55 -10.46
C GLY A 47 -10.67 -10.30 -10.08
N LYS A 48 -10.41 -9.67 -8.92
CA LYS A 48 -11.16 -8.51 -8.40
C LYS A 48 -11.28 -7.35 -9.39
N SER A 49 -10.14 -6.83 -9.85
CA SER A 49 -10.12 -5.69 -10.80
C SER A 49 -10.71 -6.08 -12.16
N THR A 50 -10.57 -7.36 -12.59
CA THR A 50 -11.24 -7.86 -13.80
C THR A 50 -12.77 -7.81 -13.65
N LEU A 51 -13.29 -8.16 -12.48
CA LEU A 51 -14.72 -8.07 -12.18
C LEU A 51 -15.19 -6.61 -12.17
N GLY A 52 -14.46 -5.69 -11.51
CA GLY A 52 -14.74 -4.25 -11.55
C GLY A 52 -14.74 -3.68 -12.97
N GLN A 53 -13.75 -4.07 -13.80
CA GLN A 53 -13.69 -3.68 -15.21
C GLN A 53 -14.85 -4.25 -16.03
N ALA A 54 -15.32 -5.48 -15.73
CA ALA A 54 -16.49 -6.05 -16.40
C ALA A 54 -17.77 -5.25 -16.10
N VAL A 55 -17.99 -4.84 -14.83
CA VAL A 55 -19.10 -3.95 -14.44
C VAL A 55 -19.08 -2.63 -15.20
N LEU A 56 -17.90 -2.06 -15.42
CA LEU A 56 -17.71 -0.81 -16.15
C LEU A 56 -17.75 -1.00 -17.68
N GLY A 57 -17.74 -2.25 -18.18
CA GLY A 57 -17.55 -2.52 -19.60
C GLY A 57 -16.19 -2.05 -20.14
N LEU A 58 -15.14 -2.12 -19.31
CA LEU A 58 -13.77 -1.67 -19.61
C LEU A 58 -12.77 -2.85 -19.70
N LEU A 59 -13.27 -4.05 -19.97
CA LEU A 59 -12.39 -5.20 -20.19
C LEU A 59 -11.45 -4.96 -21.37
N PRO A 60 -10.14 -5.31 -21.24
CA PRO A 60 -9.20 -5.18 -22.34
C PRO A 60 -9.56 -6.11 -23.51
N ASN A 61 -9.07 -5.82 -24.71
CA ASN A 61 -9.37 -6.59 -25.93
C ASN A 61 -9.02 -8.09 -25.84
N ALA A 62 -8.08 -8.45 -24.97
CA ALA A 62 -7.71 -9.84 -24.72
C ALA A 62 -8.71 -10.57 -23.81
N ALA A 63 -9.60 -9.86 -23.10
CA ALA A 63 -10.58 -10.43 -22.20
C ALA A 63 -11.95 -10.54 -22.89
N ARG A 64 -12.67 -11.61 -22.56
CA ARG A 64 -14.04 -11.86 -23.07
C ARG A 64 -14.91 -12.41 -21.94
N VAL A 65 -16.14 -11.92 -21.85
CA VAL A 65 -17.17 -12.55 -21.02
C VAL A 65 -17.61 -13.85 -21.71
N ALA A 66 -17.43 -14.96 -21.03
CA ALA A 66 -17.80 -16.28 -21.53
C ALA A 66 -19.24 -16.64 -21.17
N SER A 67 -19.70 -16.26 -19.95
CA SER A 67 -21.05 -16.50 -19.46
C SER A 67 -21.42 -15.52 -18.34
N GLY A 68 -22.69 -15.52 -17.95
CA GLY A 68 -23.22 -14.75 -16.83
C GLY A 68 -24.01 -13.53 -17.24
N SER A 69 -24.41 -12.73 -16.25
CA SER A 69 -25.11 -11.45 -16.43
C SER A 69 -24.60 -10.42 -15.41
N ILE A 70 -24.67 -9.14 -15.80
CA ILE A 70 -24.37 -7.98 -14.94
C ILE A 70 -25.51 -6.98 -15.12
N ARG A 71 -26.30 -6.76 -14.04
CA ARG A 71 -27.45 -5.86 -14.07
C ARG A 71 -27.24 -4.67 -13.14
N LEU A 72 -27.55 -3.47 -13.62
CA LEU A 72 -27.64 -2.24 -12.83
C LEU A 72 -29.11 -1.87 -12.69
N GLY A 73 -29.73 -2.20 -11.57
CA GLY A 73 -31.18 -2.22 -11.44
C GLY A 73 -31.79 -3.17 -12.45
N ASP A 74 -32.68 -2.65 -13.31
CA ASP A 74 -33.32 -3.44 -14.38
C ASP A 74 -32.52 -3.51 -15.68
N LEU A 75 -31.40 -2.82 -15.80
CA LEU A 75 -30.62 -2.73 -17.02
C LEU A 75 -29.51 -3.78 -17.08
N GLU A 76 -29.56 -4.69 -18.08
CA GLU A 76 -28.45 -5.59 -18.37
C GLU A 76 -27.31 -4.81 -19.03
N LEU A 77 -26.10 -4.91 -18.48
CA LEU A 77 -24.91 -4.20 -18.96
C LEU A 77 -24.15 -4.97 -20.04
N LEU A 78 -24.17 -6.31 -19.96
CA LEU A 78 -23.48 -7.16 -20.94
C LEU A 78 -24.13 -7.04 -22.32
N GLY A 79 -23.29 -6.92 -23.34
CA GLY A 79 -23.76 -6.78 -24.73
C GLY A 79 -24.25 -5.38 -25.11
N LEU A 80 -24.24 -4.40 -24.19
CA LEU A 80 -24.52 -3.02 -24.55
C LEU A 80 -23.44 -2.47 -25.48
N PRO A 81 -23.84 -1.72 -26.53
CA PRO A 81 -22.87 -1.04 -27.39
C PRO A 81 -22.14 0.07 -26.62
N GLU A 82 -20.89 0.33 -26.95
CA GLU A 82 -20.02 1.32 -26.30
C GLU A 82 -20.69 2.70 -26.16
N ARG A 83 -21.47 3.11 -27.17
CA ARG A 83 -22.23 4.38 -27.13
C ARG A 83 -23.18 4.44 -25.92
N ARG A 84 -23.82 3.33 -25.54
CA ARG A 84 -24.71 3.26 -24.36
C ARG A 84 -23.91 3.19 -23.08
N LEU A 85 -22.85 2.37 -23.01
CA LEU A 85 -21.96 2.29 -21.84
C LEU A 85 -21.36 3.65 -21.49
N ARG A 86 -20.95 4.45 -22.50
CA ARG A 86 -20.46 5.82 -22.26
C ARG A 86 -21.47 6.75 -21.60
N THR A 87 -22.77 6.56 -21.83
CA THR A 87 -23.80 7.36 -21.17
C THR A 87 -24.06 6.93 -19.71
N LEU A 88 -23.67 5.71 -19.36
CA LEU A 88 -23.81 5.18 -18.01
C LEU A 88 -22.59 5.49 -17.12
N ARG A 89 -21.39 5.39 -17.70
CA ARG A 89 -20.15 5.71 -16.99
C ARG A 89 -20.13 7.18 -16.57
N GLY A 90 -19.90 7.44 -15.29
CA GLY A 90 -19.95 8.75 -14.66
C GLY A 90 -21.35 9.19 -14.24
N ALA A 91 -22.41 8.88 -15.03
CA ALA A 91 -23.79 9.28 -14.70
C ALA A 91 -24.52 8.28 -13.79
N ARG A 92 -24.33 6.98 -14.02
CA ARG A 92 -24.92 5.92 -13.20
C ARG A 92 -23.89 5.05 -12.50
N ILE A 93 -22.69 4.93 -13.06
CA ILE A 93 -21.58 4.16 -12.47
C ILE A 93 -20.36 5.06 -12.36
N GLY A 94 -19.98 5.42 -11.13
CA GLY A 94 -18.75 6.13 -10.82
C GLY A 94 -17.58 5.15 -10.65
N LEU A 95 -16.36 5.55 -11.03
CA LEU A 95 -15.13 4.79 -10.80
C LEU A 95 -14.17 5.61 -9.94
N VAL A 96 -13.73 5.03 -8.83
CA VAL A 96 -12.56 5.50 -8.08
C VAL A 96 -11.42 4.51 -8.35
N PRO A 97 -10.42 4.90 -9.16
CA PRO A 97 -9.35 3.99 -9.58
C PRO A 97 -8.24 3.86 -8.52
N GLN A 98 -7.44 2.80 -8.63
CA GLN A 98 -6.35 2.44 -7.74
C GLN A 98 -5.18 3.44 -7.76
N ASP A 99 -4.76 3.91 -8.93
CA ASP A 99 -3.62 4.83 -9.08
C ASP A 99 -4.08 6.28 -9.30
N PRO A 100 -4.00 7.14 -8.28
CA PRO A 100 -4.40 8.53 -8.41
C PRO A 100 -3.46 9.35 -9.31
N THR A 101 -2.22 8.91 -9.48
CA THR A 101 -1.24 9.65 -10.31
C THR A 101 -1.42 9.35 -11.79
N GLY A 102 -1.59 8.08 -12.15
CA GLY A 102 -1.80 7.66 -13.53
C GLY A 102 -3.20 7.97 -14.08
N SER A 103 -4.19 8.16 -13.18
CA SER A 103 -5.58 8.40 -13.58
C SER A 103 -5.93 9.87 -13.85
N LEU A 104 -5.13 10.82 -13.37
CA LEU A 104 -5.30 12.23 -13.65
C LEU A 104 -4.42 12.67 -14.83
N ASN A 105 -5.00 13.43 -15.76
CA ASN A 105 -4.24 13.99 -16.87
C ASN A 105 -3.26 15.08 -16.36
N PRO A 106 -1.93 14.87 -16.45
CA PRO A 106 -0.94 15.76 -15.83
C PRO A 106 -0.86 17.15 -16.47
N VAL A 107 -1.40 17.34 -17.67
CA VAL A 107 -1.40 18.61 -18.40
C VAL A 107 -2.75 19.34 -18.31
N ARG A 108 -3.67 18.85 -17.50
CA ARG A 108 -4.94 19.51 -17.20
C ARG A 108 -5.00 19.93 -15.74
N THR A 109 -5.65 21.05 -15.47
CA THR A 109 -5.91 21.47 -14.09
C THR A 109 -6.95 20.56 -13.45
N VAL A 110 -6.93 20.49 -12.12
CA VAL A 110 -7.86 19.72 -11.29
C VAL A 110 -9.31 20.07 -11.63
N GLY A 111 -9.64 21.36 -11.63
CA GLY A 111 -11.00 21.80 -11.95
C GLY A 111 -11.43 21.47 -13.38
N ALA A 112 -10.48 21.48 -14.34
CA ALA A 112 -10.78 21.10 -15.73
C ALA A 112 -11.06 19.59 -15.84
N SER A 113 -10.39 18.75 -15.06
CA SER A 113 -10.60 17.29 -15.01
C SER A 113 -11.99 16.96 -14.46
N ILE A 114 -12.40 17.55 -13.34
CA ILE A 114 -13.76 17.36 -12.79
C ILE A 114 -14.83 17.92 -13.74
N ALA A 115 -14.60 19.12 -14.31
CA ALA A 115 -15.52 19.76 -15.25
C ALA A 115 -15.77 18.94 -16.53
N GLU A 116 -14.81 18.09 -16.90
CA GLU A 116 -14.96 17.21 -18.07
C GLU A 116 -16.10 16.22 -17.91
N THR A 117 -16.33 15.69 -16.72
CA THR A 117 -17.44 14.77 -16.44
C THR A 117 -18.80 15.39 -16.82
N PHE A 118 -19.04 16.65 -16.45
CA PHE A 118 -20.26 17.37 -16.84
C PHE A 118 -20.36 17.59 -18.36
N ARG A 119 -19.28 18.02 -19.00
CA ARG A 119 -19.25 18.32 -20.43
C ARG A 119 -19.48 17.10 -21.30
N VAL A 120 -18.90 15.97 -20.94
CA VAL A 120 -19.07 14.69 -21.66
C VAL A 120 -20.53 14.24 -21.61
N HIS A 121 -21.26 14.56 -20.53
CA HIS A 121 -22.68 14.25 -20.36
C HIS A 121 -23.62 15.37 -20.83
N GLY A 122 -23.12 16.34 -21.59
CA GLY A 122 -23.92 17.32 -22.31
C GLY A 122 -24.18 18.63 -21.60
N ASP A 123 -23.72 18.83 -20.35
CA ASP A 123 -23.82 20.14 -19.70
C ASP A 123 -22.82 21.11 -20.33
N ARG A 124 -23.30 22.27 -20.77
CA ARG A 124 -22.51 23.29 -21.46
C ARG A 124 -22.48 24.62 -20.72
N ASP A 125 -23.18 24.72 -19.60
CA ASP A 125 -23.19 25.94 -18.77
C ASP A 125 -21.89 26.03 -17.95
N HIS A 126 -20.94 26.82 -18.46
CA HIS A 126 -19.64 27.01 -17.84
C HIS A 126 -19.70 27.58 -16.42
N ALA A 127 -20.68 28.49 -16.13
CA ALA A 127 -20.81 29.08 -14.82
C ALA A 127 -21.36 28.06 -13.80
N LYS A 128 -22.36 27.28 -14.19
CA LYS A 128 -22.92 26.19 -13.41
C LYS A 128 -21.86 25.12 -13.13
N ILE A 129 -21.14 24.64 -14.17
CA ILE A 129 -20.08 23.64 -14.03
C ILE A 129 -19.00 24.14 -13.05
N ARG A 130 -18.54 25.39 -13.19
CA ARG A 130 -17.51 25.94 -12.31
C ARG A 130 -17.97 25.96 -10.85
N ARG A 131 -19.21 26.35 -10.57
CA ARG A 131 -19.78 26.32 -9.21
C ARG A 131 -19.81 24.89 -8.67
N ARG A 132 -20.36 23.93 -9.44
CA ARG A 132 -20.41 22.51 -9.04
C ARG A 132 -19.02 21.91 -8.78
N VAL A 133 -18.01 22.28 -9.57
CA VAL A 133 -16.61 21.86 -9.35
C VAL A 133 -16.10 22.33 -7.99
N LEU A 134 -16.37 23.58 -7.61
CA LEU A 134 -15.92 24.09 -6.30
C LEU A 134 -16.68 23.42 -5.15
N GLU A 135 -18.01 23.25 -5.27
CA GLU A 135 -18.83 22.50 -4.31
C GLU A 135 -18.33 21.05 -4.12
N LEU A 136 -17.99 20.37 -5.20
CA LEU A 136 -17.44 19.02 -5.14
C LEU A 136 -16.06 18.95 -4.47
N LEU A 137 -15.18 19.90 -4.76
CA LEU A 137 -13.88 19.97 -4.10
C LEU A 137 -14.01 20.25 -2.60
N GLU A 138 -14.95 21.10 -2.20
CA GLU A 138 -15.27 21.34 -0.80
C GLU A 138 -15.88 20.08 -0.14
N ARG A 139 -16.83 19.41 -0.81
CA ARG A 139 -17.46 18.17 -0.32
C ARG A 139 -16.46 17.05 -0.06
N VAL A 140 -15.41 16.94 -0.88
CA VAL A 140 -14.34 15.95 -0.66
C VAL A 140 -13.24 16.46 0.30
N GLY A 141 -13.47 17.57 0.99
CA GLY A 141 -12.58 18.11 2.02
C GLY A 141 -11.27 18.67 1.47
N ILE A 142 -11.29 19.28 0.28
CA ILE A 142 -10.14 20.01 -0.27
C ILE A 142 -10.24 21.47 0.16
N ASP A 143 -9.26 21.91 0.95
CA ASP A 143 -9.13 23.29 1.39
C ASP A 143 -8.83 24.22 0.22
N ASP A 144 -9.38 25.46 0.27
CA ASP A 144 -9.25 26.48 -0.77
C ASP A 144 -9.57 25.94 -2.18
N PRO A 145 -10.82 25.48 -2.42
CA PRO A 145 -11.23 24.88 -3.68
C PRO A 145 -10.93 25.75 -4.91
N ALA A 146 -11.02 27.08 -4.74
CA ALA A 146 -10.80 28.03 -5.84
C ALA A 146 -9.35 28.06 -6.33
N THR A 147 -8.39 27.99 -5.44
CA THR A 147 -6.97 27.90 -5.78
C THR A 147 -6.63 26.49 -6.27
N ARG A 148 -7.10 25.45 -5.56
CA ARG A 148 -6.81 24.05 -5.92
C ARG A 148 -7.37 23.67 -7.28
N ALA A 149 -8.55 24.15 -7.66
CA ALA A 149 -9.12 23.91 -8.99
C ALA A 149 -8.23 24.38 -10.15
N ARG A 150 -7.34 25.36 -9.92
CA ARG A 150 -6.40 25.89 -10.92
C ARG A 150 -5.07 25.15 -10.97
N GLN A 151 -4.75 24.36 -9.95
CA GLN A 151 -3.52 23.59 -9.86
C GLN A 151 -3.53 22.38 -10.79
N PHE A 152 -2.34 21.91 -11.13
CA PHE A 152 -2.13 20.68 -11.87
C PHE A 152 -1.93 19.49 -10.90
N PRO A 153 -2.16 18.24 -11.34
CA PRO A 153 -2.02 17.07 -10.47
C PRO A 153 -0.65 16.94 -9.77
N HIS A 154 0.43 17.36 -10.43
CA HIS A 154 1.78 17.29 -9.84
C HIS A 154 2.02 18.27 -8.68
N GLU A 155 1.13 19.26 -8.49
CA GLU A 155 1.18 20.22 -7.37
C GLU A 155 0.39 19.72 -6.14
N LEU A 156 -0.29 18.56 -6.25
CA LEU A 156 -1.12 17.97 -5.19
C LEU A 156 -0.43 16.78 -4.52
N SER A 157 -0.72 16.56 -3.22
CA SER A 157 -0.37 15.32 -2.53
C SER A 157 -1.16 14.12 -3.08
N GLY A 158 -0.71 12.88 -2.78
CA GLY A 158 -1.39 11.65 -3.18
C GLY A 158 -2.85 11.63 -2.72
N GLY A 159 -3.10 11.93 -1.44
CA GLY A 159 -4.45 11.99 -0.89
C GLY A 159 -5.34 13.08 -1.51
N MET A 160 -4.79 14.24 -1.85
CA MET A 160 -5.54 15.26 -2.58
C MET A 160 -5.92 14.80 -3.99
N LYS A 161 -5.01 14.12 -4.71
CA LYS A 161 -5.31 13.53 -6.02
C LYS A 161 -6.44 12.52 -5.93
N GLN A 162 -6.42 11.66 -4.90
CA GLN A 162 -7.48 10.68 -4.67
C GLN A 162 -8.83 11.34 -4.42
N ARG A 163 -8.88 12.39 -3.57
CA ARG A 163 -10.11 13.16 -3.34
C ARG A 163 -10.63 13.82 -4.62
N VAL A 164 -9.75 14.30 -5.49
CA VAL A 164 -10.14 14.83 -6.82
C VAL A 164 -10.77 13.74 -7.70
N LEU A 165 -10.25 12.51 -7.68
CA LEU A 165 -10.84 11.39 -8.41
C LEU A 165 -12.20 11.00 -7.84
N ILE A 166 -12.36 11.01 -6.51
CA ILE A 166 -13.66 10.80 -5.85
C ILE A 166 -14.63 11.92 -6.26
N ALA A 167 -14.22 13.19 -6.22
CA ALA A 167 -15.03 14.31 -6.70
C ALA A 167 -15.51 14.12 -8.15
N SER A 168 -14.63 13.60 -9.01
CA SER A 168 -14.99 13.27 -10.40
C SER A 168 -15.96 12.08 -10.49
N ALA A 169 -15.78 11.05 -9.65
CA ALA A 169 -16.62 9.86 -9.63
C ALA A 169 -18.06 10.17 -9.19
N ILE A 170 -18.23 11.10 -8.23
CA ILE A 170 -19.53 11.48 -7.67
C ILE A 170 -20.18 12.68 -8.35
N ALA A 171 -19.53 13.29 -9.34
CA ALA A 171 -19.93 14.57 -9.93
C ALA A 171 -21.39 14.59 -10.46
N LEU A 172 -21.88 13.47 -10.95
CA LEU A 172 -23.24 13.30 -11.49
C LEU A 172 -24.15 12.45 -10.60
N GLU A 173 -23.78 12.24 -9.33
CA GLU A 173 -24.56 11.52 -8.32
C GLU A 173 -24.93 10.09 -8.80
N PRO A 174 -23.93 9.22 -9.05
CA PRO A 174 -24.17 7.90 -9.63
C PRO A 174 -24.91 6.97 -8.68
N ASP A 175 -25.63 5.98 -9.24
CA ASP A 175 -26.31 4.93 -8.49
C ASP A 175 -25.32 3.96 -7.82
N LEU A 176 -24.18 3.71 -8.50
CA LEU A 176 -23.13 2.77 -8.07
C LEU A 176 -21.76 3.43 -8.14
N ILE A 177 -20.93 3.22 -7.12
CA ILE A 177 -19.50 3.51 -7.16
C ILE A 177 -18.72 2.18 -7.17
N VAL A 178 -17.85 2.00 -8.15
CA VAL A 178 -16.82 0.96 -8.13
C VAL A 178 -15.54 1.60 -7.63
N ALA A 179 -15.10 1.24 -6.42
CA ALA A 179 -13.87 1.73 -5.81
C ALA A 179 -12.82 0.62 -5.85
N ASP A 180 -11.87 0.72 -6.80
CA ASP A 180 -10.81 -0.27 -6.99
C ASP A 180 -9.58 0.16 -6.20
N GLU A 181 -9.36 -0.47 -5.03
CA GLU A 181 -8.28 -0.16 -4.09
C GLU A 181 -8.10 1.34 -3.82
N PRO A 182 -9.14 2.05 -3.40
CA PRO A 182 -9.14 3.52 -3.39
C PRO A 182 -8.13 4.14 -2.43
N THR A 183 -7.48 3.34 -1.59
CA THR A 183 -6.60 3.82 -0.50
C THR A 183 -5.22 3.18 -0.48
N SER A 184 -4.91 2.26 -1.41
CA SER A 184 -3.68 1.44 -1.41
C SER A 184 -2.35 2.23 -1.46
N ALA A 185 -2.38 3.49 -1.91
CA ALA A 185 -1.20 4.35 -2.02
C ALA A 185 -1.21 5.53 -1.01
N LEU A 186 -2.07 5.47 0.01
CA LEU A 186 -2.30 6.54 0.96
C LEU A 186 -1.78 6.15 2.35
N ASP A 187 -1.34 7.14 3.12
CA ASP A 187 -1.09 6.95 4.55
C ASP A 187 -2.40 6.75 5.32
N VAL A 188 -2.32 6.12 6.50
CA VAL A 188 -3.49 5.69 7.28
C VAL A 188 -4.46 6.82 7.63
N THR A 189 -3.98 8.03 7.89
CA THR A 189 -4.82 9.20 8.21
C THR A 189 -5.63 9.64 7.01
N VAL A 190 -5.00 9.71 5.83
CA VAL A 190 -5.67 10.05 4.57
C VAL A 190 -6.58 8.90 4.12
N GLN A 191 -6.17 7.64 4.30
CA GLN A 191 -6.98 6.45 4.04
C GLN A 191 -8.30 6.52 4.80
N LYS A 192 -8.24 6.75 6.13
CA LYS A 192 -9.46 6.93 6.94
C LYS A 192 -10.37 8.01 6.38
N THR A 193 -9.83 9.19 6.09
CA THR A 193 -10.61 10.33 5.55
C THR A 193 -11.29 9.98 4.21
N VAL A 194 -10.60 9.25 3.33
CA VAL A 194 -11.15 8.82 2.03
C VAL A 194 -12.26 7.79 2.21
N LEU A 195 -12.07 6.83 3.12
CA LEU A 195 -13.09 5.81 3.41
C LEU A 195 -14.32 6.43 4.09
N ASP A 196 -14.14 7.32 5.07
CA ASP A 196 -15.24 8.07 5.71
C ASP A 196 -16.05 8.87 4.68
N LEU A 197 -15.37 9.45 3.69
CA LEU A 197 -16.03 10.16 2.60
C LEU A 197 -16.86 9.21 1.72
N ILE A 198 -16.33 8.05 1.33
CA ILE A 198 -17.06 7.06 0.51
C ILE A 198 -18.31 6.57 1.27
N ASP A 199 -18.18 6.28 2.56
CA ASP A 199 -19.29 5.85 3.42
C ASP A 199 -20.38 6.92 3.54
N SER A 200 -20.01 8.18 3.78
CA SER A 200 -20.98 9.29 3.88
C SER A 200 -21.76 9.46 2.57
N LEU A 201 -21.06 9.37 1.44
CA LEU A 201 -21.67 9.45 0.11
C LEU A 201 -22.68 8.31 -0.13
N GLY A 202 -22.32 7.07 0.25
CA GLY A 202 -23.20 5.92 0.15
C GLY A 202 -24.49 6.13 0.96
N ARG A 203 -24.36 6.54 2.23
CA ARG A 203 -25.50 6.73 3.14
C ARG A 203 -26.38 7.92 2.78
N GLU A 204 -25.81 9.07 2.40
CA GLU A 204 -26.53 10.30 2.09
C GLU A 204 -27.33 10.21 0.78
N SER A 205 -26.74 9.58 -0.25
CA SER A 205 -27.30 9.55 -1.61
C SER A 205 -27.97 8.22 -1.95
N GLY A 206 -27.89 7.20 -1.07
CA GLY A 206 -28.35 5.85 -1.38
C GLY A 206 -27.51 5.15 -2.45
N THR A 207 -26.32 5.66 -2.74
CA THR A 207 -25.39 5.09 -3.73
C THR A 207 -24.84 3.76 -3.23
N GLY A 208 -24.94 2.68 -4.03
CA GLY A 208 -24.27 1.42 -3.73
C GLY A 208 -22.77 1.51 -3.96
N VAL A 209 -21.96 0.81 -3.15
CA VAL A 209 -20.49 0.80 -3.31
C VAL A 209 -20.00 -0.63 -3.48
N LEU A 210 -19.33 -0.91 -4.59
CA LEU A 210 -18.49 -2.10 -4.77
C LEU A 210 -17.06 -1.72 -4.40
N LEU A 211 -16.63 -2.09 -3.20
CA LEU A 211 -15.30 -1.81 -2.67
C LEU A 211 -14.37 -2.98 -2.97
N ILE A 212 -13.42 -2.80 -3.86
CA ILE A 212 -12.39 -3.78 -4.16
C ILE A 212 -11.17 -3.44 -3.31
N THR A 213 -10.74 -4.38 -2.46
CA THR A 213 -9.57 -4.19 -1.60
C THR A 213 -8.87 -5.52 -1.32
N HIS A 214 -7.58 -5.45 -1.01
CA HIS A 214 -6.84 -6.58 -0.44
C HIS A 214 -6.71 -6.46 1.10
N ASP A 215 -7.17 -5.33 1.67
CA ASP A 215 -7.10 -5.04 3.10
C ASP A 215 -8.39 -5.50 3.80
N LEU A 216 -8.28 -6.59 4.59
CA LEU A 216 -9.39 -7.16 5.34
C LEU A 216 -9.86 -6.26 6.50
N ALA A 217 -8.95 -5.47 7.08
CA ALA A 217 -9.30 -4.54 8.14
C ALA A 217 -10.20 -3.41 7.60
N VAL A 218 -9.90 -2.93 6.39
CA VAL A 218 -10.79 -1.98 5.68
C VAL A 218 -12.14 -2.61 5.37
N ALA A 219 -12.18 -3.88 4.92
CA ALA A 219 -13.43 -4.57 4.66
C ALA A 219 -14.24 -4.77 5.95
N ALA A 220 -13.59 -5.09 7.08
CA ALA A 220 -14.23 -5.26 8.38
C ALA A 220 -14.91 -3.96 8.88
N ASP A 221 -14.22 -2.83 8.73
CA ASP A 221 -14.71 -1.53 9.22
C ASP A 221 -15.80 -0.92 8.34
N ARG A 222 -15.83 -1.25 7.04
CA ARG A 222 -16.59 -0.49 6.04
C ARG A 222 -17.66 -1.27 5.31
N ALA A 223 -17.54 -2.59 5.22
CA ALA A 223 -18.45 -3.38 4.41
C ALA A 223 -19.65 -3.91 5.19
N ASP A 224 -20.82 -3.87 4.55
CA ASP A 224 -22.00 -4.61 5.03
C ASP A 224 -21.88 -6.10 4.66
N GLU A 225 -21.38 -6.37 3.44
CA GLU A 225 -21.18 -7.71 2.91
C GLU A 225 -19.76 -7.89 2.37
N VAL A 226 -19.21 -9.08 2.49
CA VAL A 226 -17.89 -9.46 1.99
C VAL A 226 -18.02 -10.63 1.03
N VAL A 227 -17.29 -10.54 -0.09
CA VAL A 227 -17.10 -11.62 -1.06
C VAL A 227 -15.61 -11.92 -1.15
N VAL A 228 -15.19 -13.11 -0.75
CA VAL A 228 -13.80 -13.55 -0.74
C VAL A 228 -13.50 -14.31 -2.03
N LEU A 229 -12.54 -13.80 -2.83
CA LEU A 229 -12.13 -14.38 -4.11
C LEU A 229 -10.75 -15.04 -4.02
N ARG A 230 -10.61 -16.22 -4.61
CA ARG A 230 -9.33 -16.89 -4.86
C ARG A 230 -9.32 -17.54 -6.24
N GLY A 231 -8.28 -17.25 -7.05
CA GLY A 231 -8.16 -17.89 -8.37
C GLY A 231 -9.38 -17.70 -9.28
N GLY A 232 -10.05 -16.55 -9.19
CA GLY A 232 -11.23 -16.22 -9.99
C GLY A 232 -12.56 -16.76 -9.43
N ALA A 233 -12.59 -17.56 -8.37
CA ALA A 233 -13.80 -18.15 -7.82
C ALA A 233 -14.11 -17.61 -6.41
N VAL A 234 -15.41 -17.53 -6.07
CA VAL A 234 -15.88 -17.18 -4.73
C VAL A 234 -15.54 -18.33 -3.77
N GLN A 235 -14.86 -18.00 -2.68
CA GLN A 235 -14.55 -18.94 -1.60
C GLN A 235 -15.56 -18.85 -0.46
N GLU A 236 -15.98 -17.63 -0.15
CA GLU A 236 -16.91 -17.34 0.91
C GLU A 236 -17.63 -16.03 0.64
N THR A 237 -18.88 -15.91 1.08
CA THR A 237 -19.68 -14.69 0.99
C THR A 237 -20.65 -14.61 2.16
N GLY A 238 -20.91 -13.41 2.64
CA GLY A 238 -21.85 -13.15 3.73
C GLY A 238 -21.71 -11.77 4.31
N ARG A 239 -22.33 -11.56 5.46
CA ARG A 239 -22.16 -10.30 6.21
C ARG A 239 -20.71 -10.17 6.67
N ALA A 240 -20.16 -8.97 6.56
CA ALA A 240 -18.76 -8.73 6.92
C ALA A 240 -18.45 -9.17 8.36
N SER A 241 -19.32 -8.84 9.33
CA SER A 241 -19.19 -9.25 10.73
C SER A 241 -19.17 -10.78 10.93
N GLU A 242 -19.95 -11.53 10.15
CA GLU A 242 -20.00 -12.99 10.26
C GLU A 242 -18.80 -13.67 9.60
N VAL A 243 -18.50 -13.30 8.34
CA VAL A 243 -17.40 -13.92 7.55
C VAL A 243 -16.05 -13.65 8.18
N LEU A 244 -15.83 -12.45 8.73
CA LEU A 244 -14.54 -12.07 9.30
C LEU A 244 -14.37 -12.58 10.74
N ALA A 245 -15.45 -12.68 11.54
CA ALA A 245 -15.36 -13.23 12.89
C ALA A 245 -15.33 -14.77 12.89
N HIS A 246 -16.14 -15.41 12.04
CA HIS A 246 -16.34 -16.85 12.03
C HIS A 246 -16.18 -17.44 10.61
N PRO A 247 -14.98 -17.33 10.00
CA PRO A 247 -14.74 -17.81 8.64
C PRO A 247 -14.93 -19.31 8.52
N THR A 248 -15.72 -19.75 7.56
CA THR A 248 -15.99 -21.16 7.28
C THR A 248 -15.00 -21.73 6.28
N ALA A 249 -14.58 -20.95 5.28
CA ALA A 249 -13.63 -21.39 4.29
C ALA A 249 -12.18 -21.38 4.83
N GLU A 250 -11.42 -22.44 4.53
CA GLU A 250 -10.01 -22.55 4.93
C GLU A 250 -9.16 -21.37 4.40
N TYR A 251 -9.45 -20.97 3.16
CA TYR A 251 -8.74 -19.83 2.56
C TYR A 251 -8.99 -18.52 3.30
N THR A 252 -10.24 -18.25 3.71
CA THR A 252 -10.59 -17.04 4.47
C THR A 252 -9.86 -17.05 5.82
N ARG A 253 -9.80 -18.19 6.50
CA ARG A 253 -9.02 -18.35 7.74
C ARG A 253 -7.54 -18.05 7.55
N THR A 254 -6.95 -18.58 6.48
CA THR A 254 -5.53 -18.31 6.16
C THR A 254 -5.31 -16.83 5.86
N LEU A 255 -6.19 -16.22 5.07
CA LEU A 255 -6.09 -14.81 4.71
C LEU A 255 -6.19 -13.88 5.94
N LEU A 256 -7.09 -14.21 6.89
CA LEU A 256 -7.23 -13.50 8.15
C LEU A 256 -6.02 -13.70 9.08
N ALA A 257 -5.48 -14.93 9.15
CA ALA A 257 -4.28 -15.22 9.94
C ALA A 257 -3.02 -14.51 9.40
N ASP A 258 -2.94 -14.28 8.11
CA ASP A 258 -1.85 -13.54 7.47
C ASP A 258 -2.05 -12.01 7.56
N ALA A 259 -3.27 -11.52 7.85
CA ALA A 259 -3.55 -10.10 7.96
C ALA A 259 -2.84 -9.48 9.18
N PRO A 260 -2.12 -8.38 9.02
CA PRO A 260 -1.54 -7.66 10.14
C PRO A 260 -2.65 -7.15 11.06
N SER A 261 -2.58 -7.49 12.35
CA SER A 261 -3.50 -6.96 13.34
C SER A 261 -2.74 -6.27 14.47
N LEU A 262 -3.36 -5.25 15.07
CA LEU A 262 -2.79 -4.60 16.25
C LEU A 262 -2.85 -5.47 17.50
N SER A 263 -3.66 -6.54 17.50
CA SER A 263 -3.79 -7.48 18.63
C SER A 263 -2.72 -8.56 18.63
N SER A 264 -2.04 -8.84 17.51
CA SER A 264 -1.00 -9.86 17.46
C SER A 264 0.32 -9.33 18.03
N VAL A 265 0.57 -9.64 19.29
CA VAL A 265 1.87 -9.40 19.95
C VAL A 265 2.79 -10.55 19.59
N VAL A 266 3.86 -10.30 18.85
CA VAL A 266 4.95 -11.26 18.71
C VAL A 266 5.88 -11.07 19.91
N GLU A 267 5.87 -12.00 20.86
CA GLU A 267 6.86 -12.00 21.93
C GLU A 267 8.27 -12.10 21.32
N ARG A 268 8.97 -11.00 21.30
CA ARG A 268 10.38 -10.94 20.91
C ARG A 268 11.24 -10.74 22.14
N ARG A 269 12.31 -11.50 22.22
CA ARG A 269 13.33 -11.32 23.26
C ARG A 269 14.14 -10.08 22.88
N ILE A 270 13.69 -8.91 23.36
CA ILE A 270 14.46 -7.67 23.23
C ILE A 270 15.73 -7.85 24.08
N PRO A 271 16.95 -7.77 23.51
CA PRO A 271 18.16 -7.66 24.31
C PRO A 271 18.01 -6.46 25.25
N ASP A 272 18.42 -6.60 26.51
CA ASP A 272 18.36 -5.50 27.47
C ASP A 272 18.97 -4.24 26.86
N ALA A 273 18.11 -3.24 26.58
CA ALA A 273 18.52 -2.01 25.91
C ALA A 273 19.59 -1.21 26.68
N GLU A 274 19.72 -1.46 28.01
CA GLU A 274 20.75 -0.85 28.86
C GLU A 274 22.14 -1.49 28.70
N THR A 275 22.22 -2.72 28.19
CA THR A 275 23.51 -3.47 28.08
C THR A 275 23.98 -3.67 26.65
N ALA A 276 23.11 -3.52 25.66
CA ALA A 276 23.45 -3.73 24.24
C ALA A 276 24.09 -2.45 23.64
N ARG A 277 25.33 -2.59 23.15
CA ARG A 277 25.99 -1.50 22.41
C ARG A 277 25.16 -1.15 21.18
N PRO A 278 24.78 0.15 20.99
CA PRO A 278 24.01 0.56 19.81
C PRO A 278 24.85 0.33 18.53
N LEU A 279 24.22 -0.24 17.51
CA LEU A 279 24.84 -0.41 16.19
C LEU A 279 24.56 0.80 15.29
N ILE A 280 23.36 1.39 15.39
CA ILE A 280 23.01 2.63 14.69
C ILE A 280 22.75 3.71 15.75
N GLU A 281 23.37 4.87 15.57
CA GLU A 281 23.15 6.07 16.40
C GLU A 281 22.87 7.26 15.50
N VAL A 282 21.74 7.90 15.72
CA VAL A 282 21.32 9.13 15.03
C VAL A 282 21.10 10.20 16.10
N GLN A 283 21.78 11.36 15.98
CA GLN A 283 21.71 12.42 16.97
C GLN A 283 21.48 13.76 16.29
N GLY A 284 20.37 14.43 16.62
CA GLY A 284 20.01 15.75 16.13
C GLY A 284 19.98 15.87 14.60
N LEU A 285 19.57 14.79 13.92
CA LEU A 285 19.58 14.75 12.46
C LEU A 285 18.70 15.85 11.89
N ARG A 286 19.31 16.72 11.08
CA ARG A 286 18.62 17.78 10.33
C ARG A 286 18.96 17.69 8.85
N ARG A 287 17.93 17.81 7.99
CA ARG A 287 18.12 17.86 6.54
C ARG A 287 17.26 18.94 5.90
N GLU A 288 17.92 19.85 5.21
CA GLU A 288 17.32 20.94 4.45
C GLU A 288 17.56 20.78 2.95
N TYR A 289 16.59 21.21 2.17
CA TYR A 289 16.69 21.29 0.72
C TYR A 289 16.54 22.75 0.28
N ALA A 290 17.53 23.25 -0.45
CA ALA A 290 17.49 24.60 -1.00
C ALA A 290 16.31 24.74 -1.98
N ARG A 291 15.59 25.85 -1.85
CA ARG A 291 14.54 26.28 -2.80
C ARG A 291 14.96 27.57 -3.45
N ARG A 292 14.87 27.65 -4.78
CA ARG A 292 15.23 28.86 -5.51
C ARG A 292 14.21 29.98 -5.21
N GLY A 293 14.67 31.05 -4.59
CA GLY A 293 13.82 32.25 -4.28
C GLY A 293 12.84 32.05 -3.12
N ALA A 294 13.02 31.01 -2.27
CA ALA A 294 12.23 30.78 -1.07
C ALA A 294 13.11 30.25 0.06
N GLU A 295 12.59 30.29 1.28
CA GLU A 295 13.22 29.64 2.45
C GLU A 295 13.48 28.14 2.17
N PRO A 296 14.61 27.59 2.67
CA PRO A 296 14.92 26.18 2.55
C PRO A 296 13.78 25.30 3.11
N PHE A 297 13.49 24.21 2.44
CA PHE A 297 12.55 23.23 2.95
C PHE A 297 13.25 22.30 3.93
N VAL A 298 12.80 22.33 5.19
CA VAL A 298 13.29 21.42 6.24
C VAL A 298 12.52 20.11 6.14
N ALA A 299 13.18 19.07 5.67
CA ALA A 299 12.58 17.74 5.51
C ALA A 299 12.72 16.87 6.77
N VAL A 300 13.78 17.09 7.55
CA VAL A 300 14.04 16.44 8.85
C VAL A 300 14.60 17.51 9.78
N ASP A 301 14.09 17.57 11.00
CA ASP A 301 14.44 18.55 12.02
C ASP A 301 14.54 17.87 13.39
N ASP A 302 15.77 17.71 13.90
CA ASP A 302 16.09 17.18 15.22
C ASP A 302 15.56 15.75 15.48
N VAL A 303 15.91 14.79 14.60
CA VAL A 303 15.58 13.39 14.80
C VAL A 303 16.73 12.65 15.48
N SER A 304 16.42 11.94 16.58
CA SER A 304 17.43 11.23 17.40
C SER A 304 16.90 9.86 17.84
N PHE A 305 17.64 8.79 17.56
CA PHE A 305 17.34 7.43 18.01
C PHE A 305 18.57 6.53 18.00
N THR A 306 18.48 5.40 18.68
CA THR A 306 19.50 4.36 18.69
C THR A 306 18.89 3.01 18.34
N VAL A 307 19.67 2.14 17.70
CA VAL A 307 19.25 0.77 17.36
C VAL A 307 20.30 -0.22 17.84
N ALA A 308 19.91 -1.13 18.69
CA ALA A 308 20.79 -2.21 19.17
C ALA A 308 21.08 -3.22 18.03
N ALA A 309 22.24 -3.88 18.11
CA ALA A 309 22.61 -4.92 17.14
C ALA A 309 21.59 -6.08 17.18
N GLY A 310 21.18 -6.57 16.01
CA GLY A 310 20.23 -7.67 15.88
C GLY A 310 18.78 -7.31 16.15
N THR A 311 18.44 -6.01 16.30
CA THR A 311 17.07 -5.54 16.53
C THR A 311 16.51 -4.77 15.34
N THR A 312 15.21 -4.51 15.38
CA THR A 312 14.49 -3.70 14.38
C THR A 312 14.00 -2.41 15.00
N HIS A 313 14.42 -1.26 14.44
CA HIS A 313 13.86 0.04 14.77
C HIS A 313 12.96 0.52 13.62
N ALA A 314 11.70 0.87 13.93
CA ALA A 314 10.78 1.37 12.93
C ALA A 314 10.75 2.91 12.89
N LEU A 315 10.69 3.49 11.69
CA LEU A 315 10.33 4.88 11.46
C LEU A 315 8.91 4.92 10.88
N VAL A 316 7.97 5.51 11.60
CA VAL A 316 6.56 5.61 11.20
C VAL A 316 6.09 7.06 11.12
N GLY A 317 4.95 7.28 10.45
CA GLY A 317 4.33 8.59 10.29
C GLY A 317 3.74 8.80 8.90
N GLU A 318 3.09 9.94 8.69
CA GLU A 318 2.43 10.31 7.44
C GLU A 318 3.41 10.42 6.26
N SER A 319 2.88 10.41 5.04
CA SER A 319 3.67 10.67 3.83
C SER A 319 4.32 12.06 3.90
N GLY A 320 5.61 12.13 3.56
CA GLY A 320 6.37 13.39 3.66
C GLY A 320 6.83 13.78 5.08
N SER A 321 6.67 12.92 6.10
CA SER A 321 7.14 13.19 7.48
C SER A 321 8.65 13.08 7.68
N GLY A 322 9.43 12.71 6.64
CA GLY A 322 10.90 12.64 6.72
C GLY A 322 11.49 11.24 6.85
N LYS A 323 10.69 10.18 6.94
CA LYS A 323 11.12 8.77 7.11
C LYS A 323 12.19 8.33 6.10
N THR A 324 11.84 8.39 4.81
CA THR A 324 12.76 8.02 3.70
C THR A 324 14.02 8.90 3.69
N THR A 325 13.91 10.19 4.03
CA THR A 325 15.06 11.11 4.14
C THR A 325 16.00 10.66 5.25
N THR A 326 15.45 10.30 6.42
CA THR A 326 16.20 9.75 7.56
C THR A 326 16.88 8.43 7.20
N GLY A 327 16.13 7.48 6.60
CA GLY A 327 16.69 6.21 6.16
C GLY A 327 17.81 6.35 5.13
N ARG A 328 17.67 7.27 4.18
CA ARG A 328 18.72 7.58 3.19
C ARG A 328 19.96 8.24 3.81
N ALA A 329 19.80 9.01 4.89
CA ALA A 329 20.92 9.54 5.64
C ALA A 329 21.68 8.40 6.34
N VAL A 330 20.98 7.48 7.01
CA VAL A 330 21.58 6.28 7.63
C VAL A 330 22.26 5.40 6.57
N ALA A 331 21.65 5.20 5.40
CA ALA A 331 22.27 4.42 4.32
C ALA A 331 23.42 5.15 3.58
N GLY A 332 23.76 6.39 3.98
CA GLY A 332 24.84 7.17 3.37
C GLY A 332 24.54 7.67 1.95
N PHE A 333 23.26 7.75 1.56
CA PHE A 333 22.84 8.32 0.26
C PHE A 333 22.56 9.82 0.33
N GLN A 334 22.33 10.34 1.55
CA GLN A 334 22.12 11.76 1.78
C GLN A 334 22.99 12.24 2.95
N ARG A 335 23.65 13.39 2.79
CA ARG A 335 24.38 14.02 3.88
C ARG A 335 23.41 14.86 4.73
N PRO A 336 23.44 14.73 6.05
CA PRO A 336 22.77 15.69 6.94
C PRO A 336 23.21 17.12 6.70
N THR A 337 22.34 18.08 6.99
CA THR A 337 22.69 19.49 7.08
C THR A 337 23.29 19.81 8.44
N ALA A 338 22.78 19.13 9.49
CA ALA A 338 23.31 19.14 10.85
C ALA A 338 23.00 17.81 11.55
N GLY A 339 23.61 17.59 12.72
CA GLY A 339 23.54 16.34 13.46
C GLY A 339 24.53 15.29 12.96
N THR A 340 24.54 14.13 13.61
CA THR A 340 25.44 13.02 13.32
C THR A 340 24.69 11.73 13.08
N VAL A 341 25.24 10.88 12.23
CA VAL A 341 24.77 9.51 11.99
C VAL A 341 25.98 8.59 12.06
N SER A 342 25.96 7.64 12.98
CA SER A 342 27.00 6.62 13.07
C SER A 342 26.42 5.21 12.96
N VAL A 343 27.14 4.31 12.31
CA VAL A 343 26.85 2.88 12.24
C VAL A 343 28.10 2.12 12.57
N ASP A 344 28.02 1.22 13.55
CA ASP A 344 29.17 0.46 14.05
C ASP A 344 30.35 1.35 14.48
N GLY A 345 30.05 2.52 15.04
CA GLY A 345 31.05 3.53 15.44
C GLY A 345 31.65 4.33 14.27
N ILE A 346 31.20 4.12 13.04
CA ILE A 346 31.65 4.87 11.86
C ILE A 346 30.70 6.04 11.63
N ASP A 347 31.18 7.28 11.80
CA ASP A 347 30.41 8.48 11.49
C ASP A 347 30.30 8.68 9.97
N VAL A 348 29.10 8.41 9.42
CA VAL A 348 28.83 8.53 7.98
C VAL A 348 28.86 9.97 7.50
N THR A 349 28.65 10.95 8.38
CA THR A 349 28.59 12.37 8.02
C THR A 349 29.96 12.90 7.58
N ALA A 350 31.03 12.32 8.12
CA ALA A 350 32.41 12.64 7.80
C ALA A 350 32.95 11.91 6.55
N LEU A 351 32.26 10.87 6.08
CA LEU A 351 32.75 10.02 4.99
C LEU A 351 32.62 10.67 3.60
N SER A 352 33.58 10.37 2.74
CA SER A 352 33.55 10.73 1.32
C SER A 352 34.32 9.69 0.48
N GLY A 353 34.12 9.70 -0.82
CA GLY A 353 34.86 8.89 -1.77
C GLY A 353 34.89 7.40 -1.39
N ARG A 354 36.11 6.86 -1.15
CA ARG A 354 36.31 5.45 -0.83
C ARG A 354 35.68 5.04 0.50
N GLY A 355 35.80 5.85 1.54
CA GLY A 355 35.22 5.55 2.86
C GLY A 355 33.72 5.40 2.79
N LEU A 356 33.02 6.29 2.05
CA LEU A 356 31.57 6.19 1.85
C LEU A 356 31.19 4.96 1.01
N ARG A 357 32.03 4.57 0.04
CA ARG A 357 31.83 3.33 -0.73
C ARG A 357 31.93 2.10 0.18
N ASP A 358 32.96 2.03 1.02
CA ASP A 358 33.17 0.90 1.94
C ASP A 358 32.06 0.83 3.00
N TYR A 359 31.60 1.99 3.50
CA TYR A 359 30.43 2.08 4.38
C TYR A 359 29.17 1.48 3.75
N ARG A 360 28.89 1.77 2.48
CA ARG A 360 27.73 1.22 1.75
C ARG A 360 27.82 -0.30 1.51
N ARG A 361 28.91 -0.96 1.85
CA ARG A 361 28.97 -2.42 1.91
C ARG A 361 28.37 -2.95 3.20
N VAL A 362 28.53 -2.21 4.30
CA VAL A 362 28.03 -2.58 5.64
C VAL A 362 26.54 -2.26 5.79
N VAL A 363 26.09 -1.17 5.16
CA VAL A 363 24.68 -0.72 5.20
C VAL A 363 24.08 -0.80 3.81
N GLN A 364 23.04 -1.59 3.64
CA GLN A 364 22.33 -1.75 2.38
C GLN A 364 20.91 -1.20 2.47
N LEU A 365 20.37 -0.74 1.34
CA LEU A 365 19.02 -0.17 1.22
C LEU A 365 18.16 -1.04 0.29
N VAL A 366 17.02 -1.49 0.80
CA VAL A 366 15.94 -2.09 0.01
C VAL A 366 14.91 -1.01 -0.25
N TYR A 367 14.68 -0.70 -1.51
CA TYR A 367 13.81 0.40 -1.95
C TYR A 367 12.33 0.02 -1.92
N GLN A 368 11.46 1.01 -1.77
CA GLN A 368 10.01 0.92 -1.77
C GLN A 368 9.44 0.21 -3.01
N ASN A 369 9.96 0.52 -4.19
CA ASN A 369 9.50 -0.09 -5.44
C ASN A 369 10.58 -1.03 -6.00
N PRO A 370 10.40 -2.36 -5.87
CA PRO A 370 11.37 -3.33 -6.36
C PRO A 370 11.51 -3.30 -7.88
N LEU A 371 10.44 -2.98 -8.63
CA LEU A 371 10.50 -2.88 -10.08
C LEU A 371 11.36 -1.70 -10.53
N ALA A 372 11.27 -0.56 -9.84
CA ALA A 372 12.10 0.61 -10.14
C ALA A 372 13.57 0.43 -9.71
N SER A 373 13.84 -0.48 -8.77
CA SER A 373 15.19 -0.77 -8.28
C SER A 373 15.96 -1.79 -9.11
N LEU A 374 15.25 -2.59 -9.93
CA LEU A 374 15.82 -3.61 -10.80
C LEU A 374 15.79 -3.14 -12.26
N ASP A 375 16.91 -3.18 -12.97
CA ASP A 375 16.92 -2.87 -14.41
C ASP A 375 16.11 -3.93 -15.17
N PRO A 376 14.99 -3.56 -15.84
CA PRO A 376 14.11 -4.52 -16.51
C PRO A 376 14.80 -5.24 -17.68
N ARG A 377 15.92 -4.73 -18.17
CA ARG A 377 16.72 -5.32 -19.25
C ARG A 377 17.79 -6.30 -18.76
N GLN A 378 18.02 -6.39 -17.43
CA GLN A 378 18.97 -7.32 -16.84
C GLN A 378 18.24 -8.56 -16.30
N ARG A 379 18.90 -9.72 -16.41
CA ARG A 379 18.41 -10.94 -15.77
C ARG A 379 18.58 -10.84 -14.25
N VAL A 380 17.74 -11.55 -13.51
CA VAL A 380 17.74 -11.58 -12.04
C VAL A 380 19.13 -11.90 -11.46
N GLY A 381 19.78 -12.96 -11.96
CA GLY A 381 21.12 -13.31 -11.51
C GLY A 381 22.15 -12.20 -11.70
N ARG A 382 22.03 -11.44 -12.80
CA ARG A 382 22.90 -10.31 -13.09
C ARG A 382 22.66 -9.14 -12.14
N ALA A 383 21.39 -8.88 -11.81
CA ALA A 383 21.01 -7.83 -10.87
C ALA A 383 21.54 -8.14 -9.44
N ILE A 384 21.49 -9.40 -9.00
CA ILE A 384 22.05 -9.83 -7.70
C ILE A 384 23.59 -9.81 -7.72
N GLU A 385 24.23 -10.19 -8.84
CA GLU A 385 25.69 -10.19 -9.02
C GLU A 385 26.29 -8.77 -9.04
N GLU A 386 25.51 -7.77 -9.47
CA GLU A 386 26.01 -6.40 -9.73
C GLU A 386 26.80 -5.79 -8.56
N PRO A 387 26.34 -5.85 -7.28
CA PRO A 387 27.12 -5.34 -6.16
C PRO A 387 28.49 -6.01 -6.01
N LEU A 388 28.57 -7.34 -6.17
CA LEU A 388 29.84 -8.07 -6.08
C LEU A 388 30.83 -7.57 -7.14
N ARG A 389 30.37 -7.35 -8.36
CA ARG A 389 31.20 -6.80 -9.44
C ARG A 389 31.68 -5.39 -9.16
N ASN A 390 30.77 -4.55 -8.68
CA ASN A 390 31.05 -3.15 -8.36
C ASN A 390 32.12 -3.02 -7.26
N PHE A 391 32.12 -3.94 -6.28
CA PHE A 391 33.12 -3.99 -5.23
C PHE A 391 34.35 -4.84 -5.59
N GLY A 392 34.38 -5.51 -6.76
CA GLY A 392 35.50 -6.34 -7.20
C GLY A 392 35.66 -7.64 -6.40
N LEU A 393 34.55 -8.19 -5.88
CA LEU A 393 34.56 -9.39 -5.04
C LEU A 393 34.40 -10.66 -5.86
N GLY A 394 35.32 -11.60 -5.69
CA GLY A 394 35.29 -12.94 -6.29
C GLY A 394 35.47 -12.98 -7.82
N GLY A 395 35.83 -14.15 -8.36
CA GLY A 395 35.78 -14.46 -9.78
C GLY A 395 34.38 -14.80 -10.29
N ALA A 396 34.21 -14.99 -11.59
CA ALA A 396 32.88 -15.23 -12.20
C ALA A 396 32.18 -16.47 -11.60
N ALA A 397 32.89 -17.57 -11.39
CA ALA A 397 32.31 -18.79 -10.81
C ALA A 397 31.86 -18.58 -9.36
N ALA A 398 32.70 -17.96 -8.51
CA ALA A 398 32.36 -17.67 -7.11
C ALA A 398 31.16 -16.70 -7.00
N ARG A 399 31.07 -15.72 -7.91
CA ARG A 399 29.91 -14.82 -7.94
C ARG A 399 28.62 -15.56 -8.35
N ALA A 400 28.70 -16.47 -9.31
CA ALA A 400 27.57 -17.27 -9.74
C ALA A 400 27.05 -18.18 -8.61
N GLU A 401 27.95 -18.85 -7.89
CA GLU A 401 27.64 -19.66 -6.72
C GLU A 401 26.98 -18.81 -5.62
N ARG A 402 27.52 -17.62 -5.35
CA ARG A 402 26.95 -16.70 -4.38
C ARG A 402 25.55 -16.23 -4.76
N VAL A 403 25.28 -15.97 -6.04
CA VAL A 403 23.94 -15.62 -6.53
C VAL A 403 22.95 -16.75 -6.29
N GLN A 404 23.34 -18.01 -6.55
CA GLN A 404 22.49 -19.17 -6.28
C GLN A 404 22.16 -19.27 -4.79
N HIS A 405 23.18 -19.20 -3.94
CA HIS A 405 23.00 -19.21 -2.48
C HIS A 405 22.07 -18.10 -1.99
N GLN A 406 22.21 -16.86 -2.52
CA GLN A 406 21.33 -15.77 -2.14
C GLN A 406 19.88 -15.98 -2.56
N LEU A 407 19.62 -16.58 -3.72
CA LEU A 407 18.27 -16.94 -4.15
C LEU A 407 17.65 -17.97 -3.20
N GLU A 408 18.40 -18.99 -2.80
CA GLU A 408 17.96 -19.99 -1.83
C GLU A 408 17.67 -19.36 -0.45
N GLN A 409 18.53 -18.46 0.03
CA GLN A 409 18.34 -17.75 1.29
C GLN A 409 17.03 -16.95 1.33
N VAL A 410 16.61 -16.35 0.21
CA VAL A 410 15.32 -15.65 0.11
C VAL A 410 14.18 -16.56 -0.32
N ALA A 411 14.33 -17.88 -0.24
CA ALA A 411 13.35 -18.89 -0.63
C ALA A 411 12.84 -18.71 -2.08
N LEU A 412 13.78 -18.52 -3.02
CA LEU A 412 13.54 -18.52 -4.46
C LEU A 412 14.32 -19.67 -5.12
N ASP A 413 13.70 -20.28 -6.16
CA ASP A 413 14.36 -21.25 -7.01
C ASP A 413 15.56 -20.60 -7.75
N PRO A 414 16.78 -21.14 -7.63
CA PRO A 414 17.96 -20.66 -8.36
C PRO A 414 17.78 -20.55 -9.88
N ALA A 415 16.91 -21.36 -10.49
CA ALA A 415 16.58 -21.27 -11.91
C ALA A 415 16.01 -19.91 -12.32
N LEU A 416 15.44 -19.15 -11.39
CA LEU A 416 14.95 -17.79 -11.61
C LEU A 416 16.06 -16.80 -11.95
N ALA A 417 17.33 -17.12 -11.69
CA ALA A 417 18.48 -16.30 -12.09
C ALA A 417 18.50 -15.96 -13.59
N SER A 418 17.93 -16.85 -14.43
CA SER A 418 17.85 -16.68 -15.87
C SER A 418 16.68 -15.82 -16.36
N ARG A 419 15.69 -15.52 -15.50
CA ARG A 419 14.51 -14.74 -15.82
C ARG A 419 14.76 -13.24 -15.79
N TYR A 420 13.85 -12.48 -16.42
CA TYR A 420 13.82 -11.04 -16.31
C TYR A 420 12.85 -10.58 -15.21
N PRO A 421 13.05 -9.41 -14.59
CA PRO A 421 12.17 -8.90 -13.54
C PRO A 421 10.68 -8.84 -13.92
N ALA A 422 10.37 -8.57 -15.19
CA ALA A 422 9.00 -8.53 -15.69
C ALA A 422 8.28 -9.90 -15.69
N GLU A 423 9.05 -11.00 -15.64
CA GLU A 423 8.52 -12.38 -15.61
C GLU A 423 8.24 -12.88 -14.19
N LEU A 424 8.55 -12.08 -13.17
CA LEU A 424 8.39 -12.41 -11.74
C LEU A 424 7.10 -11.81 -11.16
N SER A 425 6.53 -12.45 -10.13
CA SER A 425 5.49 -11.84 -9.30
C SER A 425 6.04 -10.70 -8.45
N GLY A 426 5.15 -9.87 -7.84
CA GLY A 426 5.54 -8.77 -6.95
C GLY A 426 6.41 -9.26 -5.78
N GLY A 427 5.98 -10.32 -5.10
CA GLY A 427 6.72 -10.91 -3.98
C GLY A 427 8.06 -11.53 -4.41
N GLN A 428 8.13 -12.17 -5.58
CA GLN A 428 9.40 -12.67 -6.12
C GLN A 428 10.38 -11.53 -6.42
N ARG A 429 9.91 -10.42 -7.00
CA ARG A 429 10.75 -9.22 -7.23
C ARG A 429 11.27 -8.64 -5.91
N GLN A 430 10.42 -8.59 -4.88
CA GLN A 430 10.83 -8.12 -3.56
C GLN A 430 11.91 -9.01 -2.94
N ARG A 431 11.76 -10.33 -3.02
CA ARG A 431 12.79 -11.28 -2.57
C ARG A 431 14.09 -11.13 -3.33
N VAL A 432 14.05 -10.86 -4.65
CA VAL A 432 15.25 -10.54 -5.45
C VAL A 432 15.92 -9.24 -4.99
N ALA A 433 15.14 -8.20 -4.67
CA ALA A 433 15.69 -6.95 -4.15
C ALA A 433 16.36 -7.14 -2.78
N ILE A 434 15.78 -7.99 -1.91
CA ILE A 434 16.39 -8.39 -0.64
C ILE A 434 17.68 -9.21 -0.88
N ALA A 435 17.66 -10.19 -1.78
CA ALA A 435 18.84 -10.99 -2.14
C ALA A 435 20.00 -10.12 -2.66
N ARG A 436 19.68 -9.11 -3.51
CA ARG A 436 20.66 -8.14 -4.00
C ARG A 436 21.28 -7.32 -2.87
N ALA A 437 20.51 -6.94 -1.87
CA ALA A 437 21.01 -6.22 -0.70
C ALA A 437 21.90 -7.13 0.19
N LEU A 438 21.52 -8.39 0.36
CA LEU A 438 22.22 -9.35 1.20
C LEU A 438 23.54 -9.86 0.60
N VAL A 439 23.74 -9.78 -0.72
CA VAL A 439 24.87 -10.40 -1.42
C VAL A 439 26.25 -9.89 -0.97
N LEU A 440 26.30 -8.73 -0.29
CA LEU A 440 27.50 -8.11 0.27
C LEU A 440 27.75 -8.43 1.75
N ASP A 441 26.92 -9.30 2.39
CA ASP A 441 26.91 -9.58 3.83
C ASP A 441 26.85 -8.30 4.68
N PRO A 442 25.80 -7.48 4.52
CA PRO A 442 25.66 -6.26 5.29
C PRO A 442 25.37 -6.57 6.77
N ARG A 443 25.68 -5.63 7.65
CA ARG A 443 25.25 -5.68 9.06
C ARG A 443 23.90 -4.99 9.29
N VAL A 444 23.60 -4.02 8.43
CA VAL A 444 22.38 -3.21 8.53
C VAL A 444 21.62 -3.24 7.21
N LEU A 445 20.32 -3.49 7.28
CA LEU A 445 19.38 -3.25 6.18
C LEU A 445 18.46 -2.09 6.53
N VAL A 446 18.43 -1.08 5.66
CA VAL A 446 17.40 -0.06 5.65
C VAL A 446 16.30 -0.54 4.71
N LEU A 447 15.10 -0.77 5.23
CA LEU A 447 13.96 -1.30 4.51
C LEU A 447 12.96 -0.16 4.29
N ASP A 448 13.01 0.51 3.12
CA ASP A 448 12.19 1.68 2.82
C ASP A 448 10.86 1.23 2.19
N GLU A 449 9.81 1.12 3.01
CA GLU A 449 8.47 0.64 2.64
C GLU A 449 8.48 -0.69 1.86
N ALA A 450 9.35 -1.61 2.29
CA ALA A 450 9.66 -2.83 1.55
C ALA A 450 8.49 -3.83 1.38
N VAL A 451 7.35 -3.63 2.05
CA VAL A 451 6.18 -4.51 1.99
C VAL A 451 4.88 -3.78 1.62
N SER A 452 4.89 -2.46 1.46
CA SER A 452 3.67 -1.63 1.30
C SER A 452 2.89 -1.87 -0.01
N ALA A 453 3.54 -2.38 -1.06
CA ALA A 453 2.93 -2.61 -2.37
C ALA A 453 2.55 -4.10 -2.61
N LEU A 454 2.54 -4.90 -1.54
CA LEU A 454 2.28 -6.34 -1.59
C LEU A 454 0.89 -6.65 -1.02
N ASP A 455 0.25 -7.69 -1.53
CA ASP A 455 -0.95 -8.22 -0.90
C ASP A 455 -0.63 -8.87 0.47
N VAL A 456 -1.66 -9.01 1.29
CA VAL A 456 -1.56 -9.44 2.69
C VAL A 456 -0.77 -10.74 2.86
N THR A 457 -1.05 -11.75 2.03
CA THR A 457 -0.37 -13.06 2.11
C THR A 457 1.10 -12.97 1.74
N VAL A 458 1.43 -12.23 0.67
CA VAL A 458 2.83 -12.03 0.25
C VAL A 458 3.57 -11.15 1.27
N GLN A 459 2.91 -10.13 1.82
CA GLN A 459 3.45 -9.30 2.88
C GLN A 459 3.84 -10.12 4.11
N ALA A 460 2.94 -10.98 4.61
CA ALA A 460 3.20 -11.89 5.73
C ALA A 460 4.40 -12.82 5.43
N GLN A 461 4.49 -13.35 4.21
CA GLN A 461 5.62 -14.20 3.80
C GLN A 461 6.96 -13.43 3.81
N ILE A 462 6.97 -12.16 3.37
CA ILE A 462 8.19 -11.33 3.41
C ILE A 462 8.58 -10.97 4.85
N LEU A 463 7.61 -10.67 5.72
CA LEU A 463 7.88 -10.40 7.14
C LEU A 463 8.47 -11.62 7.84
N ARG A 464 7.92 -12.82 7.61
CA ARG A 464 8.49 -14.08 8.11
C ARG A 464 9.91 -14.34 7.57
N LEU A 465 10.15 -14.05 6.28
CA LEU A 465 11.49 -14.12 5.69
C LEU A 465 12.47 -13.17 6.37
N LEU A 466 12.09 -11.91 6.58
CA LEU A 466 12.94 -10.91 7.23
C LEU A 466 13.25 -11.30 8.69
N ALA A 467 12.27 -11.82 9.43
CA ALA A 467 12.47 -12.30 10.80
C ALA A 467 13.48 -13.45 10.84
N ARG A 468 13.33 -14.45 9.96
CA ARG A 468 14.28 -15.56 9.83
C ARG A 468 15.68 -15.08 9.46
N LEU A 469 15.82 -14.21 8.47
CA LEU A 469 17.13 -13.66 8.06
C LEU A 469 17.78 -12.85 9.18
N GLN A 470 17.00 -12.13 9.99
CA GLN A 470 17.52 -11.41 11.15
C GLN A 470 18.10 -12.36 12.19
N GLU A 471 17.39 -13.46 12.48
CA GLU A 471 17.80 -14.47 13.45
C GLU A 471 19.04 -15.25 12.97
N GLU A 472 19.03 -15.73 11.70
CA GLU A 472 20.11 -16.54 11.12
C GLU A 472 21.39 -15.74 10.87
N LEU A 473 21.30 -14.47 10.45
CA LEU A 473 22.43 -13.65 10.01
C LEU A 473 22.81 -12.54 11.00
N GLY A 474 22.07 -12.35 12.10
CA GLY A 474 22.30 -11.29 13.08
C GLY A 474 22.09 -9.88 12.50
N LEU A 475 21.18 -9.72 11.55
CA LEU A 475 20.95 -8.46 10.86
C LEU A 475 20.25 -7.44 11.77
N THR A 476 20.60 -6.18 11.60
CA THR A 476 19.91 -5.05 12.24
C THR A 476 19.09 -4.31 11.19
N TYR A 477 17.82 -4.02 11.51
CA TYR A 477 16.92 -3.37 10.57
C TYR A 477 16.56 -1.95 10.99
N LEU A 478 16.61 -1.03 10.03
CA LEU A 478 15.89 0.23 10.08
C LEU A 478 14.69 0.09 9.15
N PHE A 479 13.50 -0.10 9.72
CA PHE A 479 12.28 -0.42 9.00
C PHE A 479 11.41 0.83 8.84
N ILE A 480 11.17 1.27 7.62
CA ILE A 480 10.33 2.43 7.32
C ILE A 480 8.98 1.93 6.83
N SER A 481 7.91 2.35 7.50
CA SER A 481 6.54 2.00 7.12
C SER A 481 5.56 3.10 7.49
N HIS A 482 4.43 3.13 6.80
CA HIS A 482 3.23 3.86 7.20
C HIS A 482 2.17 2.93 7.80
N ASP A 483 2.37 1.61 7.72
CA ASP A 483 1.50 0.59 8.29
C ASP A 483 1.98 0.20 9.70
N LEU A 484 1.22 0.65 10.71
CA LEU A 484 1.55 0.42 12.11
C LEU A 484 1.27 -1.01 12.56
N ALA A 485 0.31 -1.70 11.94
CA ALA A 485 0.05 -3.10 12.24
C ALA A 485 1.22 -3.98 11.80
N VAL A 486 1.83 -3.68 10.65
CA VAL A 486 3.09 -4.32 10.20
C VAL A 486 4.24 -4.01 11.15
N VAL A 487 4.36 -2.76 11.60
CA VAL A 487 5.42 -2.34 12.53
C VAL A 487 5.32 -3.11 13.83
N ARG A 488 4.13 -3.31 14.38
CA ARG A 488 3.92 -4.11 15.58
C ARG A 488 4.42 -5.55 15.45
N GLN A 489 4.34 -6.12 14.24
CA GLN A 489 4.81 -7.48 13.98
C GLN A 489 6.33 -7.61 13.86
N ILE A 490 7.04 -6.57 13.39
CA ILE A 490 8.47 -6.71 13.06
C ILE A 490 9.40 -5.86 13.94
N ALA A 491 8.93 -4.78 14.55
CA ALA A 491 9.80 -3.83 15.22
C ALA A 491 9.87 -4.04 16.73
N ASP A 492 11.05 -3.80 17.30
CA ASP A 492 11.32 -3.79 18.75
C ASP A 492 11.12 -2.39 19.32
N THR A 493 11.57 -1.38 18.58
CA THR A 493 11.44 0.04 18.95
C THR A 493 10.90 0.85 17.78
N VAL A 494 10.30 1.99 18.05
CA VAL A 494 9.69 2.86 17.05
C VAL A 494 9.98 4.33 17.31
N SER A 495 10.17 5.11 16.24
CA SER A 495 10.13 6.57 16.25
C SER A 495 8.99 7.04 15.36
N VAL A 496 8.09 7.83 15.94
CA VAL A 496 6.96 8.45 15.23
C VAL A 496 7.40 9.82 14.72
N LEU A 497 7.31 10.02 13.40
CA LEU A 497 7.71 11.27 12.73
C LEU A 497 6.49 12.03 12.21
N ARG A 498 6.43 13.33 12.47
CA ARG A 498 5.43 14.25 11.92
C ARG A 498 6.09 15.54 11.42
N ARG A 499 5.85 15.89 10.15
CA ARG A 499 6.35 17.14 9.52
C ARG A 499 7.84 17.37 9.73
N GLY A 500 8.64 16.30 9.61
CA GLY A 500 10.10 16.35 9.75
C GLY A 500 10.61 16.22 11.19
N ARG A 501 9.76 16.18 12.20
CA ARG A 501 10.14 16.08 13.63
C ARG A 501 9.76 14.75 14.21
N GLN A 502 10.55 14.29 15.16
CA GLN A 502 10.25 13.14 16.00
C GLN A 502 9.33 13.59 17.12
N VAL A 503 8.11 13.00 17.18
CA VAL A 503 7.09 13.36 18.15
C VAL A 503 7.04 12.38 19.31
N GLU A 504 7.47 11.13 19.08
CA GLU A 504 7.55 10.09 20.10
C GLU A 504 8.55 9.01 19.70
N THR A 505 9.20 8.36 20.69
CA THR A 505 10.09 7.22 20.47
C THR A 505 10.11 6.29 21.69
N GLY A 506 10.30 5.00 21.45
CA GLY A 506 10.41 4.00 22.51
C GLY A 506 10.15 2.57 22.06
N PRO A 507 10.03 1.63 23.00
CA PRO A 507 9.56 0.28 22.70
C PRO A 507 8.18 0.31 22.04
N VAL A 508 7.98 -0.53 21.01
CA VAL A 508 6.73 -0.55 20.23
C VAL A 508 5.51 -0.73 21.11
N GLU A 509 5.56 -1.67 22.07
CA GLU A 509 4.42 -1.95 22.96
C GLU A 509 4.03 -0.73 23.80
N ARG A 510 5.02 0.02 24.34
CA ARG A 510 4.74 1.24 25.10
C ARG A 510 4.08 2.32 24.23
N VAL A 511 4.68 2.60 23.08
CA VAL A 511 4.21 3.67 22.18
C VAL A 511 2.82 3.37 21.62
N PHE A 512 2.49 2.07 21.43
CA PHE A 512 1.19 1.68 20.85
C PHE A 512 0.09 1.50 21.90
N SER A 513 0.44 1.04 23.12
CA SER A 513 -0.55 0.84 24.20
C SER A 513 -0.80 2.08 25.05
N ALA A 514 0.22 2.93 25.21
CA ALA A 514 0.17 4.13 26.05
C ALA A 514 0.88 5.33 25.36
N PRO A 515 0.38 5.79 24.20
CA PRO A 515 0.99 6.89 23.48
C PRO A 515 0.95 8.20 24.26
N GLU A 516 2.10 8.86 24.36
CA GLU A 516 2.24 10.15 25.07
C GLU A 516 1.87 11.33 24.16
N SER A 517 2.18 11.24 22.86
CA SER A 517 1.90 12.28 21.88
C SER A 517 0.46 12.21 21.35
N ASP A 518 -0.21 13.37 21.23
CA ASP A 518 -1.51 13.46 20.54
C ASP A 518 -1.41 13.04 19.07
N ASP A 519 -0.27 13.31 18.44
CA ASP A 519 0.00 12.93 17.05
C ASP A 519 0.06 11.41 16.89
N THR A 520 0.69 10.71 17.85
CA THR A 520 0.71 9.24 17.89
C THR A 520 -0.69 8.68 18.13
N ARG A 521 -1.46 9.27 19.05
CA ARG A 521 -2.86 8.87 19.30
C ARG A 521 -3.73 8.99 18.04
N GLN A 522 -3.61 10.10 17.31
CA GLN A 522 -4.33 10.31 16.06
C GLN A 522 -3.94 9.30 14.98
N LEU A 523 -2.64 8.99 14.88
CA LEU A 523 -2.13 8.02 13.92
C LEU A 523 -2.65 6.60 14.22
N LEU A 524 -2.64 6.19 15.50
CA LEU A 524 -3.17 4.89 15.96
C LEU A 524 -4.69 4.78 15.75
N ALA A 525 -5.44 5.84 16.05
CA ALA A 525 -6.90 5.89 15.86
C ALA A 525 -7.33 5.90 14.37
N ALA A 526 -6.40 6.10 13.45
CA ALA A 526 -6.66 6.05 12.01
C ALA A 526 -6.47 4.66 11.40
N ILE A 527 -5.93 3.69 12.16
CA ILE A 527 -5.69 2.33 11.67
C ILE A 527 -7.02 1.61 11.48
N PRO A 528 -7.26 0.99 10.31
CA PRO A 528 -8.45 0.16 10.10
C PRO A 528 -8.49 -1.07 11.02
N GLY A 529 -9.68 -1.57 11.35
CA GLY A 529 -9.88 -2.79 12.12
C GLY A 529 -9.81 -2.64 13.63
N THR A 530 -9.67 -1.42 14.17
CA THR A 530 -9.62 -1.22 15.63
C THR A 530 -10.96 -1.56 16.29
N ALA A 531 -12.09 -1.22 15.68
CA ALA A 531 -13.43 -1.55 16.19
C ALA A 531 -13.69 -3.07 16.21
N TYR A 532 -13.23 -3.77 15.18
CA TYR A 532 -13.35 -5.23 15.07
C TYR A 532 -12.52 -5.98 16.12
N ASN A 533 -11.33 -5.50 16.44
CA ASN A 533 -10.46 -6.11 17.44
C ASN A 533 -11.01 -5.96 18.87
N ASP A 534 -11.73 -4.89 19.17
CA ASP A 534 -12.35 -4.67 20.49
C ASP A 534 -13.55 -5.61 20.72
N GLU A 535 -14.37 -5.89 19.71
CA GLU A 535 -15.50 -6.83 19.81
C GLU A 535 -15.02 -8.27 19.98
N THR A 536 -14.03 -8.72 19.20
CA THR A 536 -13.49 -10.09 19.30
C THR A 536 -12.71 -10.33 20.61
N ALA A 537 -12.05 -9.32 21.17
CA ALA A 537 -11.39 -9.42 22.47
C ALA A 537 -12.41 -9.51 23.63
N HIS A 538 -13.56 -8.85 23.50
CA HIS A 538 -14.64 -8.93 24.50
C HIS A 538 -15.36 -10.30 24.49
N GLU A 539 -15.56 -10.90 23.33
CA GLU A 539 -16.17 -12.24 23.21
C GLU A 539 -15.25 -13.35 23.73
N ALA A 540 -13.95 -13.29 23.38
CA ALA A 540 -12.96 -14.26 23.89
C ALA A 540 -12.77 -14.17 25.41
N GLY A 541 -12.86 -12.97 26.00
CA GLY A 541 -12.81 -12.77 27.46
C GLY A 541 -14.05 -13.29 28.19
N THR A 542 -15.20 -13.36 27.52
CA THR A 542 -16.48 -13.85 28.08
C THR A 542 -16.60 -15.37 28.02
N GLU A 543 -15.98 -16.04 27.03
CA GLU A 543 -15.93 -17.50 26.96
C GLU A 543 -14.91 -18.13 27.92
N ALA A 544 -13.81 -17.41 28.23
CA ALA A 544 -12.82 -17.87 29.22
C ALA A 544 -13.32 -17.79 30.68
N THR A 545 -14.47 -17.16 30.92
CA THR A 545 -15.04 -16.97 32.26
C THR A 545 -16.31 -17.84 32.47
N ARG A 546 -16.69 -18.67 31.52
CA ARG A 546 -17.72 -19.70 31.61
C ARG A 546 -17.09 -21.08 31.59
#